data_cac314647006ae24cec99629657c7b9f
#
_entry.id   cac314647006ae24cec99629657c7b9f
#
_cell.length_a   1.000
_cell.length_b   1.000
_cell.length_c   1.000
_cell.angle_alpha   90.00
_cell.angle_beta   90.00
_cell.angle_gamma   90.00
#
_symmetry.space_group_name_H-M   'P 1'
#
loop_
_entity.id
_entity.type
_entity.pdbx_description
1 polymer ?
#
loop_
_entity_poly.entity_id
_entity_poly.type
_entity_poly.pdbx_seq_one_letter_code
_entity_poly.pdbx_strand_id
1 'polypeptide(L)'
;MSQSEAIRFVSAGQSCCGDLFLPEGDGPFATLIMAHGFGLTRECGLAPFRDAFLAAGYAVFWFDYRHFGDSEGMPRQLLSPARQVADWQAALHTVRGLAQVDSDRIVLWGTSFSGGLVTAVAARERVAGIISQCPMMDGFNAVLEVIRYAGLMQGLKLTALAALDAVRGAVGLAPYYVASAGQPGEVAAMSSDDAYQGYTALLADGVPNQVAARIAFSLPLFRPVTVADRVQCPALVLVCDEDTVAPARDADRAIARMPDATVRRYSIGHFDIYQGEHRERSLREQLAFLRRILAPSDEPATPEAGQ
;
A
#
# COMPACT_ATOMS: atom_id res chain seq x y z
N MET A 1 4.07 6.35 26.47
CA MET A 1 3.12 6.66 25.35
C MET A 1 3.99 7.17 24.22
N SER A 2 3.95 6.55 23.05
CA SER A 2 4.68 7.03 21.88
C SER A 2 4.21 8.46 21.54
N GLN A 3 5.16 9.35 21.37
CA GLN A 3 4.88 10.73 20.99
C GLN A 3 4.55 10.74 19.50
N SER A 4 3.39 11.28 19.12
CA SER A 4 3.03 11.48 17.71
C SER A 4 3.04 12.96 17.36
N GLU A 5 3.55 13.28 16.18
CA GLU A 5 3.60 14.61 15.61
C GLU A 5 2.84 14.61 14.27
N ALA A 6 1.83 15.47 14.15
CA ALA A 6 1.11 15.64 12.91
C ALA A 6 1.96 16.43 11.91
N ILE A 7 2.18 15.87 10.73
CA ILE A 7 2.99 16.46 9.68
C ILE A 7 2.13 16.71 8.45
N ARG A 8 2.21 17.93 7.92
CA ARG A 8 1.61 18.27 6.63
C ARG A 8 2.71 18.42 5.58
N PHE A 9 2.42 17.90 4.39
CA PHE A 9 3.31 18.03 3.23
C PHE A 9 2.52 18.35 1.97
N VAL A 10 3.17 18.98 1.00
CA VAL A 10 2.50 19.38 -0.23
C VAL A 10 2.81 18.39 -1.34
N SER A 11 1.76 17.87 -1.98
CA SER A 11 1.85 17.06 -3.17
C SER A 11 1.01 17.66 -4.30
N ALA A 12 1.69 18.12 -5.36
CA ALA A 12 1.08 18.79 -6.51
C ALA A 12 0.07 19.90 -6.13
N GLY A 13 0.44 20.75 -5.17
CA GLY A 13 -0.36 21.91 -4.74
C GLY A 13 -1.48 21.60 -3.75
N GLN A 14 -1.61 20.34 -3.28
CA GLN A 14 -2.58 19.93 -2.26
C GLN A 14 -1.86 19.52 -0.98
N SER A 15 -2.40 19.89 0.18
CA SER A 15 -1.86 19.51 1.47
C SER A 15 -2.26 18.06 1.81
N CYS A 16 -1.27 17.20 1.99
CA CYS A 16 -1.44 15.86 2.51
C CYS A 16 -1.12 15.82 4.00
N CYS A 17 -1.76 14.90 4.73
CA CYS A 17 -1.64 14.74 6.17
C CYS A 17 -1.02 13.39 6.51
N GLY A 18 -0.13 13.38 7.49
CA GLY A 18 0.40 12.17 8.09
C GLY A 18 0.81 12.42 9.54
N ASP A 19 1.09 11.34 10.26
CA ASP A 19 1.58 11.40 11.63
C ASP A 19 2.94 10.69 11.71
N LEU A 20 3.91 11.35 12.32
CA LEU A 20 5.18 10.77 12.68
C LEU A 20 5.11 10.27 14.12
N PHE A 21 5.34 8.98 14.30
CA PHE A 21 5.46 8.33 15.59
C PHE A 21 6.94 8.03 15.86
N LEU A 22 7.40 8.41 17.03
CA LEU A 22 8.79 8.18 17.43
C LEU A 22 8.85 7.07 18.50
N PRO A 23 9.82 6.15 18.40
CA PRO A 23 10.11 5.22 19.47
C PRO A 23 10.80 5.94 20.63
N GLU A 24 10.98 5.26 21.76
CA GLU A 24 11.79 5.77 22.87
C GLU A 24 13.27 5.82 22.46
N GLY A 25 14.00 6.85 22.96
CA GLY A 25 15.41 7.05 22.73
C GLY A 25 15.75 8.32 21.98
N ASP A 26 17.04 8.49 21.70
CA ASP A 26 17.57 9.62 20.95
C ASP A 26 17.76 9.24 19.47
N GLY A 27 17.15 10.02 18.57
CA GLY A 27 17.29 9.82 17.11
C GLY A 27 18.68 10.23 16.59
N PRO A 28 18.86 10.25 15.26
CA PRO A 28 17.84 10.01 14.25
C PRO A 28 17.51 8.52 14.09
N PHE A 29 16.22 8.24 13.83
CA PHE A 29 15.71 6.87 13.78
C PHE A 29 15.61 6.33 12.34
N ALA A 30 15.91 5.04 12.17
CA ALA A 30 15.45 4.32 10.98
C ALA A 30 13.92 4.36 10.93
N THR A 31 13.37 4.71 9.77
CA THR A 31 11.95 5.10 9.66
C THR A 31 11.22 4.29 8.59
N LEU A 32 10.04 3.79 8.95
CA LEU A 32 9.11 3.24 7.97
C LEU A 32 8.12 4.31 7.52
N ILE A 33 7.97 4.50 6.21
CA ILE A 33 6.87 5.27 5.65
C ILE A 33 5.78 4.29 5.24
N MET A 34 4.56 4.50 5.72
CA MET A 34 3.43 3.59 5.54
C MET A 34 2.24 4.31 4.90
N ALA A 35 1.54 3.63 3.99
CA ALA A 35 0.26 4.09 3.49
C ALA A 35 -0.68 2.92 3.18
N HIS A 36 -1.96 3.23 3.20
CA HIS A 36 -3.05 2.26 3.03
C HIS A 36 -3.21 1.73 1.60
N GLY A 37 -4.00 0.66 1.45
CA GLY A 37 -4.37 0.05 0.19
C GLY A 37 -5.47 0.82 -0.58
N PHE A 38 -6.21 0.10 -1.39
CA PHE A 38 -7.22 0.65 -2.29
C PHE A 38 -8.38 1.32 -1.56
N GLY A 39 -8.56 2.63 -1.76
CA GLY A 39 -9.74 3.37 -1.28
C GLY A 39 -9.85 3.61 0.23
N LEU A 40 -8.87 3.20 1.01
CA LEU A 40 -8.82 3.29 2.47
C LEU A 40 -8.10 4.55 2.96
N THR A 41 -8.00 4.71 4.27
CA THR A 41 -7.23 5.74 4.98
C THR A 41 -6.20 5.11 5.91
N ARG A 42 -5.25 5.91 6.43
CA ARG A 42 -4.20 5.43 7.35
C ARG A 42 -4.75 4.73 8.61
N GLU A 43 -5.96 5.09 9.03
CA GLU A 43 -6.64 4.49 10.19
C GLU A 43 -7.17 3.07 9.93
N CYS A 44 -7.26 2.66 8.66
CA CYS A 44 -7.88 1.39 8.26
C CYS A 44 -6.92 0.22 8.41
N GLY A 45 -6.95 -0.47 9.55
CA GLY A 45 -6.27 -1.76 9.77
C GLY A 45 -4.73 -1.71 9.90
N LEU A 46 -4.09 -0.52 9.84
CA LEU A 46 -2.62 -0.41 9.85
C LEU A 46 -2.01 -0.24 11.24
N ALA A 47 -2.79 0.14 12.26
CA ALA A 47 -2.29 0.43 13.60
C ALA A 47 -1.47 -0.73 14.24
N PRO A 48 -1.86 -2.02 14.11
CA PRO A 48 -1.07 -3.11 14.67
C PRO A 48 0.34 -3.23 14.07
N PHE A 49 0.49 -2.89 12.78
CA PHE A 49 1.79 -2.88 12.10
C PHE A 49 2.64 -1.71 12.58
N ARG A 50 2.08 -0.51 12.62
CA ARG A 50 2.73 0.68 13.19
C ARG A 50 3.25 0.42 14.59
N ASP A 51 2.40 -0.12 15.47
CA ASP A 51 2.73 -0.33 16.88
C ASP A 51 3.84 -1.37 17.05
N ALA A 52 3.85 -2.41 16.23
CA ALA A 52 4.91 -3.41 16.24
C ALA A 52 6.25 -2.84 15.76
N PHE A 53 6.26 -1.97 14.76
CA PHE A 53 7.49 -1.30 14.30
C PHE A 53 8.02 -0.31 15.33
N LEU A 54 7.14 0.47 15.97
CA LEU A 54 7.52 1.37 17.06
C LEU A 54 8.10 0.61 18.25
N ALA A 55 7.46 -0.49 18.67
CA ALA A 55 7.97 -1.34 19.75
C ALA A 55 9.34 -1.97 19.43
N ALA A 56 9.66 -2.11 18.15
CA ALA A 56 10.97 -2.60 17.70
C ALA A 56 12.03 -1.50 17.53
N GLY A 57 11.71 -0.24 17.88
CA GLY A 57 12.66 0.88 17.86
C GLY A 57 12.73 1.62 16.51
N TYR A 58 11.79 1.43 15.62
CA TYR A 58 11.70 2.15 14.34
C TYR A 58 10.72 3.33 14.48
N ALA A 59 11.05 4.49 13.90
CA ALA A 59 10.06 5.53 13.71
C ALA A 59 9.09 5.13 12.58
N VAL A 60 7.85 5.60 12.68
CA VAL A 60 6.82 5.33 11.67
C VAL A 60 6.18 6.64 11.24
N PHE A 61 6.21 6.91 9.95
CA PHE A 61 5.40 7.95 9.33
C PHE A 61 4.31 7.30 8.51
N TRP A 62 3.04 7.47 8.89
CA TRP A 62 1.92 7.03 8.09
C TRP A 62 1.14 8.23 7.56
N PHE A 63 0.57 8.12 6.36
CA PHE A 63 -0.10 9.26 5.75
C PHE A 63 -1.33 8.87 4.94
N ASP A 64 -2.20 9.84 4.72
CA ASP A 64 -3.31 9.75 3.79
C ASP A 64 -2.92 10.34 2.43
N TYR A 65 -3.29 9.64 1.36
CA TYR A 65 -3.18 10.19 0.01
C TYR A 65 -4.10 11.40 -0.17
N ARG A 66 -3.76 12.32 -1.09
CA ARG A 66 -4.71 13.36 -1.49
C ARG A 66 -6.06 12.75 -1.87
N HIS A 67 -7.15 13.45 -1.59
CA HIS A 67 -8.54 13.02 -1.76
C HIS A 67 -9.05 12.01 -0.72
N PHE A 68 -8.22 11.56 0.23
CA PHE A 68 -8.56 10.57 1.26
C PHE A 68 -8.28 11.11 2.67
N GLY A 69 -8.97 10.55 3.67
CA GLY A 69 -8.76 10.85 5.09
C GLY A 69 -8.71 12.35 5.39
N ASP A 70 -7.68 12.76 6.13
CA ASP A 70 -7.45 14.16 6.51
C ASP A 70 -6.66 14.97 5.47
N SER A 71 -6.20 14.33 4.40
CA SER A 71 -5.54 15.02 3.29
C SER A 71 -6.56 15.79 2.44
N GLU A 72 -6.11 16.92 1.91
CA GLU A 72 -6.92 17.73 0.99
C GLU A 72 -7.17 17.03 -0.34
N GLY A 73 -7.98 17.65 -1.14
CA GLY A 73 -8.29 17.25 -2.49
C GLY A 73 -9.76 16.98 -2.70
N MET A 74 -10.30 17.68 -3.69
CA MET A 74 -11.66 17.46 -4.19
C MET A 74 -11.59 16.95 -5.64
N PRO A 75 -12.50 16.08 -6.01
CA PRO A 75 -13.53 15.42 -5.17
C PRO A 75 -12.90 14.41 -4.21
N ARG A 76 -13.61 14.06 -3.13
CA ARG A 76 -13.17 13.00 -2.20
C ARG A 76 -13.22 11.63 -2.87
N GLN A 77 -12.46 10.66 -2.34
CA GLN A 77 -12.37 9.28 -2.82
C GLN A 77 -11.98 9.15 -4.30
N LEU A 78 -11.21 10.11 -4.81
CA LEU A 78 -10.66 10.08 -6.16
C LEU A 78 -9.31 9.34 -6.16
N LEU A 79 -9.36 8.03 -6.36
CA LEU A 79 -8.17 7.21 -6.47
C LEU A 79 -7.51 7.37 -7.85
N SER A 80 -6.22 7.63 -7.87
CA SER A 80 -5.40 7.70 -9.08
C SER A 80 -4.00 7.17 -8.79
N PRO A 81 -3.57 6.06 -9.42
CA PRO A 81 -2.25 5.48 -9.18
C PRO A 81 -1.11 6.48 -9.37
N ALA A 82 -1.16 7.28 -10.46
CA ALA A 82 -0.13 8.27 -10.75
C ALA A 82 -0.04 9.37 -9.68
N ARG A 83 -1.19 9.83 -9.17
CA ARG A 83 -1.24 10.82 -8.08
C ARG A 83 -0.73 10.23 -6.77
N GLN A 84 -1.08 9.00 -6.45
CA GLN A 84 -0.61 8.34 -5.24
C GLN A 84 0.89 8.03 -5.28
N VAL A 85 1.47 7.71 -6.44
CA VAL A 85 2.94 7.65 -6.60
C VAL A 85 3.57 9.00 -6.30
N ALA A 86 2.99 10.11 -6.80
CA ALA A 86 3.48 11.45 -6.50
C ALA A 86 3.33 11.81 -5.00
N ASP A 87 2.26 11.35 -4.33
CA ASP A 87 2.07 11.53 -2.88
C ASP A 87 3.15 10.78 -2.08
N TRP A 88 3.47 9.55 -2.48
CA TRP A 88 4.58 8.79 -1.91
C TRP A 88 5.93 9.51 -2.05
N GLN A 89 6.22 10.05 -3.23
CA GLN A 89 7.46 10.80 -3.47
C GLN A 89 7.53 12.07 -2.62
N ALA A 90 6.42 12.81 -2.51
CA ALA A 90 6.33 13.99 -1.66
C ALA A 90 6.49 13.64 -0.17
N ALA A 91 5.84 12.56 0.30
CA ALA A 91 5.99 12.06 1.66
C ALA A 91 7.45 11.67 1.96
N LEU A 92 8.08 10.90 1.06
CA LEU A 92 9.48 10.48 1.19
C LEU A 92 10.43 11.69 1.25
N HIS A 93 10.23 12.68 0.38
CA HIS A 93 11.04 13.90 0.39
C HIS A 93 10.89 14.68 1.70
N THR A 94 9.66 14.80 2.20
CA THR A 94 9.39 15.50 3.47
C THR A 94 10.02 14.78 4.64
N VAL A 95 9.83 13.46 4.73
CA VAL A 95 10.36 12.64 5.84
C VAL A 95 11.89 12.65 5.87
N ARG A 96 12.54 12.65 4.71
CA ARG A 96 14.02 12.78 4.61
C ARG A 96 14.58 14.08 5.22
N GLY A 97 13.77 15.14 5.25
CA GLY A 97 14.17 16.44 5.81
C GLY A 97 13.94 16.59 7.31
N LEU A 98 13.35 15.60 7.99
CA LEU A 98 13.05 15.67 9.41
C LEU A 98 14.29 15.32 10.23
N ALA A 99 14.58 16.14 11.25
CA ALA A 99 15.77 15.96 12.11
C ALA A 99 15.73 14.64 12.91
N GLN A 100 14.53 14.10 13.17
CA GLN A 100 14.31 12.86 13.91
C GLN A 100 14.53 11.61 13.05
N VAL A 101 14.70 11.76 11.72
CA VAL A 101 14.77 10.67 10.76
C VAL A 101 16.17 10.48 10.20
N ASP A 102 16.66 9.26 10.21
CA ASP A 102 17.86 8.88 9.48
C ASP A 102 17.50 8.72 7.98
N SER A 103 17.90 9.68 7.18
CA SER A 103 17.56 9.77 5.75
C SER A 103 18.04 8.59 4.91
N ASP A 104 19.10 7.91 5.34
CA ASP A 104 19.68 6.75 4.66
C ASP A 104 19.03 5.43 5.08
N ARG A 105 18.22 5.44 6.15
CA ARG A 105 17.57 4.27 6.73
C ARG A 105 16.05 4.35 6.65
N ILE A 106 15.53 4.78 5.49
CA ILE A 106 14.08 4.84 5.21
C ILE A 106 13.64 3.61 4.44
N VAL A 107 12.60 2.93 4.94
CA VAL A 107 11.95 1.78 4.30
C VAL A 107 10.52 2.16 3.95
N LEU A 108 10.08 1.85 2.72
CA LEU A 108 8.69 2.03 2.32
C LEU A 108 7.89 0.77 2.62
N TRP A 109 6.79 0.91 3.33
CA TRP A 109 5.88 -0.17 3.65
C TRP A 109 4.53 0.04 2.98
N GLY A 110 4.14 -0.87 2.13
CA GLY A 110 2.85 -0.82 1.46
C GLY A 110 2.15 -2.17 1.45
N THR A 111 0.83 -2.14 1.54
CA THR A 111 0.00 -3.34 1.52
C THR A 111 -1.04 -3.28 0.41
N SER A 112 -1.35 -4.40 -0.22
CA SER A 112 -2.34 -4.51 -1.30
C SER A 112 -1.98 -3.56 -2.47
N PHE A 113 -2.86 -2.66 -2.82
CA PHE A 113 -2.61 -1.63 -3.83
C PHE A 113 -1.35 -0.79 -3.54
N SER A 114 -1.14 -0.43 -2.27
CA SER A 114 0.07 0.29 -1.84
C SER A 114 1.34 -0.56 -1.92
N GLY A 115 1.25 -1.88 -1.85
CA GLY A 115 2.38 -2.78 -2.13
C GLY A 115 2.91 -2.60 -3.55
N GLY A 116 2.01 -2.43 -4.53
CA GLY A 116 2.39 -2.04 -5.89
C GLY A 116 2.96 -0.63 -5.97
N LEU A 117 2.40 0.33 -5.21
CA LEU A 117 2.87 1.72 -5.21
C LEU A 117 4.31 1.83 -4.67
N VAL A 118 4.65 1.17 -3.55
CA VAL A 118 6.03 1.21 -3.02
C VAL A 118 7.03 0.60 -3.99
N THR A 119 6.65 -0.45 -4.74
CA THR A 119 7.46 -1.01 -5.83
C THR A 119 7.69 0.02 -6.94
N ALA A 120 6.64 0.72 -7.38
CA ALA A 120 6.74 1.74 -8.41
C ALA A 120 7.55 2.97 -7.97
N VAL A 121 7.52 3.32 -6.68
CA VAL A 121 8.31 4.41 -6.08
C VAL A 121 9.77 4.01 -5.97
N ALA A 122 10.09 2.82 -5.42
CA ALA A 122 11.46 2.35 -5.28
C ALA A 122 12.17 2.10 -6.62
N ALA A 123 11.41 1.92 -7.70
CA ALA A 123 11.96 1.90 -9.07
C ALA A 123 12.47 3.27 -9.55
N ARG A 124 12.23 4.36 -8.79
CA ARG A 124 12.57 5.75 -9.13
C ARG A 124 13.34 6.47 -8.03
N GLU A 125 13.17 6.03 -6.79
CA GLU A 125 13.72 6.68 -5.58
C GLU A 125 14.65 5.72 -4.85
N ARG A 126 15.73 6.25 -4.30
CA ARG A 126 16.64 5.45 -3.45
C ARG A 126 16.06 5.39 -2.04
N VAL A 127 15.90 4.18 -1.54
CA VAL A 127 15.45 3.89 -0.17
C VAL A 127 16.25 2.70 0.38
N ALA A 128 16.28 2.53 1.70
CA ALA A 128 17.00 1.41 2.34
C ALA A 128 16.36 0.05 2.05
N GLY A 129 15.06 0.02 1.78
CA GLY A 129 14.34 -1.19 1.41
C GLY A 129 12.85 -0.94 1.19
N ILE A 130 12.15 -1.97 0.72
CA ILE A 130 10.69 -1.97 0.66
C ILE A 130 10.11 -3.21 1.31
N ILE A 131 8.93 -3.05 1.90
CA ILE A 131 8.06 -4.17 2.33
C ILE A 131 6.76 -4.05 1.53
N SER A 132 6.46 -5.07 0.76
CA SER A 132 5.33 -5.13 -0.17
C SER A 132 4.43 -6.31 0.25
N GLN A 133 3.40 -6.04 1.06
CA GLN A 133 2.51 -7.04 1.61
C GLN A 133 1.32 -7.29 0.69
N CYS A 134 1.00 -8.56 0.37
CA CYS A 134 -0.07 -9.00 -0.54
C CYS A 134 -0.28 -8.05 -1.74
N PRO A 135 0.78 -7.76 -2.53
CA PRO A 135 0.80 -6.59 -3.40
C PRO A 135 0.02 -6.77 -4.70
N MET A 136 -0.70 -5.72 -5.11
CA MET A 136 -1.26 -5.62 -6.46
C MET A 136 -0.17 -5.16 -7.43
N MET A 137 0.39 -6.11 -8.19
CA MET A 137 1.53 -5.87 -9.09
C MET A 137 1.13 -5.63 -10.55
N ASP A 138 -0.10 -5.95 -10.94
CA ASP A 138 -0.58 -5.77 -12.32
C ASP A 138 -2.06 -5.38 -12.35
N GLY A 139 -2.36 -4.09 -12.52
CA GLY A 139 -3.72 -3.59 -12.54
C GLY A 139 -4.52 -4.06 -13.75
N PHE A 140 -3.87 -4.41 -14.87
CA PHE A 140 -4.56 -5.01 -16.01
C PHE A 140 -5.11 -6.39 -15.65
N ASN A 141 -4.29 -7.24 -15.02
CA ASN A 141 -4.73 -8.55 -14.57
C ASN A 141 -5.76 -8.45 -13.43
N ALA A 142 -5.64 -7.49 -12.52
CA ALA A 142 -6.64 -7.25 -11.48
C ALA A 142 -8.03 -6.96 -12.08
N VAL A 143 -8.11 -6.17 -13.14
CA VAL A 143 -9.39 -5.93 -13.85
C VAL A 143 -9.90 -7.19 -14.54
N LEU A 144 -9.03 -8.03 -15.10
CA LEU A 144 -9.44 -9.33 -15.67
C LEU A 144 -10.01 -10.27 -14.60
N GLU A 145 -9.45 -10.26 -13.38
CA GLU A 145 -10.03 -11.04 -12.28
C GLU A 145 -11.42 -10.54 -11.88
N VAL A 146 -11.65 -9.22 -11.85
CA VAL A 146 -13.01 -8.68 -11.62
C VAL A 146 -13.98 -9.20 -12.67
N ILE A 147 -13.60 -9.23 -13.96
CA ILE A 147 -14.45 -9.78 -15.02
C ILE A 147 -14.66 -11.28 -14.83
N ARG A 148 -13.64 -12.00 -14.38
CA ARG A 148 -13.72 -13.44 -14.13
C ARG A 148 -14.69 -13.78 -12.99
N TYR A 149 -14.66 -13.05 -11.87
CA TYR A 149 -15.53 -13.30 -10.73
C TYR A 149 -16.93 -12.73 -10.91
N ALA A 150 -17.01 -11.47 -11.35
CA ALA A 150 -18.28 -10.75 -11.47
C ALA A 150 -19.01 -10.99 -12.82
N GLY A 151 -18.30 -11.54 -13.80
CA GLY A 151 -18.80 -11.75 -15.15
C GLY A 151 -18.68 -10.53 -16.07
N LEU A 152 -18.71 -10.78 -17.38
CA LEU A 152 -18.53 -9.75 -18.41
C LEU A 152 -19.55 -8.60 -18.29
N MET A 153 -20.80 -8.90 -17.94
CA MET A 153 -21.84 -7.86 -17.80
C MET A 153 -21.52 -6.87 -16.68
N GLN A 154 -20.97 -7.33 -15.55
CA GLN A 154 -20.55 -6.44 -14.47
C GLN A 154 -19.34 -5.59 -14.88
N GLY A 155 -18.37 -6.18 -15.60
CA GLY A 155 -17.26 -5.44 -16.20
C GLY A 155 -17.74 -4.34 -17.15
N LEU A 156 -18.72 -4.63 -18.01
CA LEU A 156 -19.33 -3.63 -18.90
C LEU A 156 -20.07 -2.52 -18.14
N LYS A 157 -20.84 -2.87 -17.10
CA LYS A 157 -21.49 -1.87 -16.23
C LYS A 157 -20.48 -0.98 -15.54
N LEU A 158 -19.42 -1.54 -14.93
CA LEU A 158 -18.36 -0.78 -14.30
C LEU A 158 -17.68 0.17 -15.30
N THR A 159 -17.40 -0.29 -16.51
CA THR A 159 -16.82 0.52 -17.59
C THR A 159 -17.74 1.68 -17.99
N ALA A 160 -19.07 1.41 -18.12
CA ALA A 160 -20.04 2.45 -18.44
C ALA A 160 -20.14 3.52 -17.31
N LEU A 161 -20.13 3.09 -16.05
CA LEU A 161 -20.13 4.00 -14.89
C LEU A 161 -18.81 4.79 -14.81
N ALA A 162 -17.68 4.18 -15.16
CA ALA A 162 -16.41 4.88 -15.25
C ALA A 162 -16.40 5.95 -16.36
N ALA A 163 -17.03 5.66 -17.52
CA ALA A 163 -17.18 6.62 -18.60
C ALA A 163 -18.09 7.79 -18.17
N LEU A 164 -19.22 7.48 -17.53
CA LEU A 164 -20.11 8.50 -16.97
C LEU A 164 -19.35 9.38 -15.96
N ASP A 165 -18.59 8.79 -15.05
CA ASP A 165 -17.80 9.52 -14.05
C ASP A 165 -16.72 10.37 -14.71
N ALA A 166 -16.02 9.88 -15.74
CA ALA A 166 -15.02 10.64 -16.48
C ALA A 166 -15.63 11.88 -17.16
N VAL A 167 -16.80 11.73 -17.82
CA VAL A 167 -17.53 12.87 -18.42
C VAL A 167 -17.96 13.86 -17.34
N ARG A 168 -18.55 13.42 -16.23
CA ARG A 168 -18.93 14.28 -15.10
C ARG A 168 -17.73 15.08 -14.59
N GLY A 169 -16.58 14.44 -14.44
CA GLY A 169 -15.35 15.11 -14.02
C GLY A 169 -14.82 16.13 -15.01
N ALA A 170 -14.95 15.86 -16.32
CA ALA A 170 -14.51 16.78 -17.36
C ALA A 170 -15.34 18.08 -17.39
N VAL A 171 -16.60 18.02 -16.96
CA VAL A 171 -17.50 19.18 -16.87
C VAL A 171 -17.65 19.74 -15.45
N GLY A 172 -16.78 19.32 -14.51
CA GLY A 172 -16.73 19.85 -13.14
C GLY A 172 -17.86 19.38 -12.22
N LEU A 173 -18.59 18.32 -12.58
CA LEU A 173 -19.63 17.74 -11.75
C LEU A 173 -19.05 16.76 -10.71
N ALA A 174 -19.83 16.52 -9.63
CA ALA A 174 -19.49 15.54 -8.61
C ALA A 174 -19.26 14.14 -9.23
N PRO A 175 -18.32 13.33 -8.69
CA PRO A 175 -18.07 11.99 -9.20
C PRO A 175 -19.29 11.08 -9.16
N TYR A 176 -19.28 10.09 -10.02
CA TYR A 176 -20.09 8.91 -9.82
C TYR A 176 -19.25 7.90 -9.03
N TYR A 177 -19.73 7.49 -7.87
CA TYR A 177 -19.03 6.55 -7.01
C TYR A 177 -19.53 5.13 -7.23
N VAL A 178 -18.62 4.17 -7.14
CA VAL A 178 -18.91 2.73 -7.05
C VAL A 178 -18.36 2.21 -5.73
N ALA A 179 -18.91 1.11 -5.23
CA ALA A 179 -18.37 0.46 -4.05
C ALA A 179 -16.92 0.04 -4.29
N SER A 180 -16.03 0.24 -3.30
CA SER A 180 -14.66 -0.32 -3.32
C SER A 180 -14.71 -1.83 -3.25
N ALA A 181 -15.51 -2.39 -2.33
CA ALA A 181 -15.80 -3.81 -2.23
C ALA A 181 -17.30 -4.04 -2.12
N GLY A 182 -17.82 -5.00 -2.88
CA GLY A 182 -19.22 -5.40 -2.91
C GLY A 182 -19.38 -6.91 -2.78
N GLN A 183 -20.61 -7.34 -2.53
CA GLN A 183 -20.97 -8.75 -2.54
C GLN A 183 -20.84 -9.34 -3.94
N PRO A 184 -20.64 -10.67 -4.09
CA PRO A 184 -20.70 -11.32 -5.39
C PRO A 184 -21.95 -10.94 -6.18
N GLY A 185 -21.76 -10.46 -7.42
CA GLY A 185 -22.85 -10.00 -8.28
C GLY A 185 -23.18 -8.50 -8.17
N GLU A 186 -22.63 -7.78 -7.21
CA GLU A 186 -22.74 -6.31 -7.12
C GLU A 186 -21.70 -5.61 -8.01
N VAL A 187 -22.03 -4.38 -8.42
CA VAL A 187 -21.08 -3.54 -9.16
C VAL A 187 -20.14 -2.86 -8.19
N ALA A 188 -18.94 -3.39 -8.08
CA ALA A 188 -17.89 -2.89 -7.20
C ALA A 188 -16.51 -3.01 -7.88
N ALA A 189 -15.51 -2.31 -7.33
CA ALA A 189 -14.13 -2.45 -7.79
C ALA A 189 -13.53 -3.83 -7.43
N MET A 190 -13.98 -4.43 -6.33
CA MET A 190 -13.67 -5.79 -5.88
C MET A 190 -14.97 -6.50 -5.51
N SER A 191 -15.21 -7.71 -5.99
CA SER A 191 -16.46 -8.45 -5.76
C SER A 191 -16.26 -9.97 -5.68
N SER A 192 -15.06 -10.43 -5.28
CA SER A 192 -14.84 -11.83 -4.92
C SER A 192 -15.56 -12.19 -3.61
N ASP A 193 -15.69 -13.48 -3.32
CA ASP A 193 -16.49 -13.99 -2.20
C ASP A 193 -16.03 -13.44 -0.84
N ASP A 194 -14.71 -13.21 -0.67
CA ASP A 194 -14.08 -12.71 0.54
C ASP A 194 -13.91 -11.17 0.56
N ALA A 195 -14.04 -10.50 -0.59
CA ALA A 195 -13.68 -9.08 -0.73
C ALA A 195 -14.53 -8.17 0.16
N TYR A 196 -15.84 -8.33 0.16
CA TYR A 196 -16.72 -7.45 0.95
C TYR A 196 -16.47 -7.56 2.45
N GLN A 197 -16.42 -8.79 2.97
CA GLN A 197 -16.21 -9.01 4.42
C GLN A 197 -14.82 -8.58 4.85
N GLY A 198 -13.79 -8.99 4.09
CA GLY A 198 -12.41 -8.65 4.42
C GLY A 198 -12.13 -7.16 4.33
N TYR A 199 -12.62 -6.47 3.29
CA TYR A 199 -12.45 -5.03 3.13
C TYR A 199 -13.18 -4.22 4.20
N THR A 200 -14.45 -4.57 4.48
CA THR A 200 -15.27 -3.84 5.47
C THR A 200 -14.77 -4.05 6.90
N ALA A 201 -14.14 -5.19 7.20
CA ALA A 201 -13.51 -5.43 8.49
C ALA A 201 -12.28 -4.53 8.75
N LEU A 202 -11.68 -3.96 7.70
CA LEU A 202 -10.56 -3.01 7.81
C LEU A 202 -11.02 -1.56 7.92
N LEU A 203 -12.27 -1.24 7.56
CA LEU A 203 -12.75 0.14 7.56
C LEU A 203 -12.72 0.74 8.96
N ALA A 204 -12.17 1.94 9.07
CA ALA A 204 -12.32 2.78 10.25
C ALA A 204 -13.67 3.51 10.20
N ASP A 205 -14.13 3.96 11.36
CA ASP A 205 -15.38 4.70 11.48
C ASP A 205 -15.40 5.95 10.57
N GLY A 206 -16.49 6.10 9.84
CA GLY A 206 -16.69 7.22 8.92
C GLY A 206 -15.96 7.12 7.57
N VAL A 207 -15.14 6.09 7.34
CA VAL A 207 -14.51 5.88 6.04
C VAL A 207 -15.48 5.18 5.08
N PRO A 208 -15.84 5.81 3.94
CA PRO A 208 -16.86 5.25 3.06
C PRO A 208 -16.28 4.10 2.20
N ASN A 209 -17.07 3.04 2.05
CA ASN A 209 -16.76 1.95 1.11
C ASN A 209 -17.10 2.38 -0.33
N GLN A 210 -16.36 3.34 -0.88
CA GLN A 210 -16.58 3.82 -2.25
C GLN A 210 -15.34 4.47 -2.84
N VAL A 211 -15.26 4.48 -4.17
CA VAL A 211 -14.27 5.22 -4.96
C VAL A 211 -14.93 5.82 -6.20
N ALA A 212 -14.35 6.90 -6.75
CA ALA A 212 -14.77 7.47 -8.01
C ALA A 212 -14.58 6.43 -9.14
N ALA A 213 -15.66 6.15 -9.89
CA ALA A 213 -15.71 5.02 -10.83
C ALA A 213 -14.66 5.09 -11.94
N ARG A 214 -14.17 6.30 -12.28
CA ARG A 214 -13.14 6.52 -13.31
C ARG A 214 -11.80 5.84 -13.03
N ILE A 215 -11.59 5.30 -11.81
CA ILE A 215 -10.44 4.45 -11.49
C ILE A 215 -10.32 3.27 -12.44
N ALA A 216 -11.44 2.73 -12.92
CA ALA A 216 -11.46 1.60 -13.85
C ALA A 216 -10.68 1.86 -15.16
N PHE A 217 -10.46 3.12 -15.54
CA PHE A 217 -9.64 3.46 -16.71
C PHE A 217 -8.15 3.59 -16.39
N SER A 218 -7.78 4.01 -15.18
CA SER A 218 -6.38 4.21 -14.83
C SER A 218 -5.76 2.98 -14.16
N LEU A 219 -6.56 2.14 -13.52
CA LEU A 219 -6.09 0.93 -12.85
C LEU A 219 -5.38 -0.05 -13.82
N PRO A 220 -5.91 -0.37 -15.01
CA PRO A 220 -5.25 -1.29 -15.95
C PRO A 220 -3.89 -0.79 -16.44
N LEU A 221 -3.65 0.53 -16.39
CA LEU A 221 -2.39 1.15 -16.79
C LEU A 221 -1.34 1.12 -15.68
N PHE A 222 -1.75 0.87 -14.45
CA PHE A 222 -0.86 0.76 -13.31
C PHE A 222 -0.32 -0.66 -13.18
N ARG A 223 0.91 -0.85 -13.65
CA ARG A 223 1.56 -2.16 -13.74
C ARG A 223 2.95 -2.16 -13.10
N PRO A 224 3.07 -2.17 -11.76
CA PRO A 224 4.35 -2.20 -11.05
C PRO A 224 5.28 -3.32 -11.52
N VAL A 225 4.74 -4.47 -11.92
CA VAL A 225 5.49 -5.58 -12.49
C VAL A 225 6.40 -5.17 -13.65
N THR A 226 6.05 -4.13 -14.40
CA THR A 226 6.84 -3.68 -15.58
C THR A 226 8.10 -2.90 -15.23
N VAL A 227 8.20 -2.42 -13.99
CA VAL A 227 9.34 -1.63 -13.47
C VAL A 227 10.06 -2.30 -12.30
N ALA A 228 9.68 -3.52 -11.95
CA ALA A 228 10.23 -4.26 -10.81
C ALA A 228 11.74 -4.52 -10.91
N ASP A 229 12.28 -4.63 -12.13
CA ASP A 229 13.72 -4.74 -12.43
C ASP A 229 14.53 -3.49 -12.07
N ARG A 230 13.88 -2.36 -11.84
CA ARG A 230 14.51 -1.10 -11.43
C ARG A 230 14.57 -0.90 -9.92
N VAL A 231 13.98 -1.78 -9.13
CA VAL A 231 14.06 -1.75 -7.67
C VAL A 231 15.45 -2.20 -7.26
N GLN A 232 16.31 -1.26 -6.85
CA GLN A 232 17.72 -1.52 -6.54
C GLN A 232 17.98 -1.74 -5.04
N CYS A 233 16.97 -1.60 -4.20
CA CYS A 233 17.07 -1.86 -2.76
C CYS A 233 16.55 -3.27 -2.42
N PRO A 234 16.92 -3.84 -1.26
CA PRO A 234 16.31 -5.04 -0.73
C PRO A 234 14.79 -4.92 -0.66
N ALA A 235 14.09 -5.94 -1.14
CA ALA A 235 12.63 -6.00 -1.14
C ALA A 235 12.15 -7.22 -0.36
N LEU A 236 11.23 -7.04 0.57
CA LEU A 236 10.45 -8.13 1.17
C LEU A 236 9.08 -8.16 0.52
N VAL A 237 8.73 -9.27 -0.12
CA VAL A 237 7.41 -9.47 -0.72
C VAL A 237 6.69 -10.59 0.01
N LEU A 238 5.55 -10.27 0.62
CA LEU A 238 4.69 -11.23 1.30
C LEU A 238 3.54 -11.60 0.36
N VAL A 239 3.47 -12.85 -0.06
CA VAL A 239 2.52 -13.34 -1.06
C VAL A 239 1.45 -14.20 -0.39
N CYS A 240 0.18 -13.86 -0.59
CA CYS A 240 -0.95 -14.68 -0.22
C CYS A 240 -1.31 -15.58 -1.41
N ASP A 241 -1.20 -16.90 -1.26
CA ASP A 241 -1.33 -17.85 -2.39
C ASP A 241 -2.76 -17.98 -2.91
N GLU A 242 -3.74 -17.75 -2.02
CA GLU A 242 -5.18 -17.85 -2.33
C GLU A 242 -5.81 -16.46 -2.55
N ASP A 243 -4.99 -15.46 -2.86
CA ASP A 243 -5.42 -14.08 -3.06
C ASP A 243 -6.31 -13.94 -4.29
N THR A 244 -7.57 -13.56 -4.06
CA THR A 244 -8.60 -13.36 -5.08
C THR A 244 -8.65 -11.92 -5.61
N VAL A 245 -7.98 -10.98 -4.94
CA VAL A 245 -7.98 -9.54 -5.23
C VAL A 245 -6.71 -9.12 -5.97
N ALA A 246 -5.55 -9.57 -5.48
CA ALA A 246 -4.22 -9.28 -6.03
C ALA A 246 -3.49 -10.60 -6.33
N PRO A 247 -3.70 -11.19 -7.51
CA PRO A 247 -3.27 -12.57 -7.79
C PRO A 247 -1.80 -12.83 -7.54
N ALA A 248 -1.49 -13.88 -6.78
CA ALA A 248 -0.13 -14.29 -6.41
C ALA A 248 0.81 -14.42 -7.63
N ARG A 249 0.29 -14.90 -8.78
CA ARG A 249 1.05 -15.02 -10.04
C ARG A 249 1.63 -13.69 -10.53
N ASP A 250 1.00 -12.55 -10.23
CA ASP A 250 1.50 -11.24 -10.66
C ASP A 250 2.58 -10.74 -9.70
N ALA A 251 2.48 -11.08 -8.43
CA ALA A 251 3.57 -10.90 -7.47
C ALA A 251 4.79 -11.74 -7.87
N ASP A 252 4.60 -13.02 -8.23
CA ASP A 252 5.68 -13.90 -8.69
C ASP A 252 6.40 -13.35 -9.92
N ARG A 253 5.65 -12.79 -10.89
CA ARG A 253 6.23 -12.15 -12.07
C ARG A 253 7.06 -10.90 -11.72
N ALA A 254 6.64 -10.12 -10.73
CA ALA A 254 7.39 -8.97 -10.26
C ALA A 254 8.65 -9.40 -9.48
N ILE A 255 8.51 -10.37 -8.59
CA ILE A 255 9.61 -10.95 -7.81
C ILE A 255 10.72 -11.48 -8.72
N ALA A 256 10.35 -12.24 -9.76
CA ALA A 256 11.32 -12.78 -10.74
C ALA A 256 12.13 -11.71 -11.48
N ARG A 257 11.72 -10.44 -11.42
CA ARG A 257 12.39 -9.30 -12.04
C ARG A 257 13.18 -8.45 -11.04
N MET A 258 12.88 -8.55 -9.74
CA MET A 258 13.59 -7.78 -8.69
C MET A 258 14.98 -8.34 -8.47
N PRO A 259 16.05 -7.51 -8.46
CA PRO A 259 17.43 -7.98 -8.23
C PRO A 259 17.66 -8.58 -6.84
N ASP A 260 17.03 -8.05 -5.79
CA ASP A 260 17.16 -8.49 -4.40
C ASP A 260 15.80 -8.60 -3.73
N ALA A 261 15.12 -9.72 -3.97
CA ALA A 261 13.81 -10.00 -3.39
C ALA A 261 13.87 -11.17 -2.39
N THR A 262 13.43 -10.90 -1.18
CA THR A 262 13.10 -11.91 -0.17
C THR A 262 11.60 -12.17 -0.23
N VAL A 263 11.21 -13.44 -0.35
CA VAL A 263 9.80 -13.84 -0.49
C VAL A 263 9.33 -14.59 0.74
N ARG A 264 8.11 -14.30 1.19
CA ARG A 264 7.40 -15.07 2.22
C ARG A 264 6.01 -15.41 1.70
N ARG A 265 5.63 -16.68 1.83
CA ARG A 265 4.37 -17.20 1.28
C ARG A 265 3.44 -17.65 2.38
N TYR A 266 2.15 -17.43 2.14
CA TYR A 266 1.05 -17.75 3.04
C TYR A 266 -0.06 -18.40 2.24
N SER A 267 -0.47 -19.62 2.61
CA SER A 267 -1.63 -20.32 1.98
C SER A 267 -2.93 -19.76 2.56
N ILE A 268 -3.21 -18.50 2.28
CA ILE A 268 -4.35 -17.72 2.79
C ILE A 268 -4.87 -16.75 1.72
N GLY A 269 -6.07 -16.21 1.94
CA GLY A 269 -6.67 -15.15 1.14
C GLY A 269 -6.08 -13.76 1.41
N HIS A 270 -6.55 -12.78 0.62
CA HIS A 270 -6.01 -11.40 0.63
C HIS A 270 -6.09 -10.71 2.00
N PHE A 271 -7.21 -10.90 2.70
CA PHE A 271 -7.51 -10.16 3.93
C PHE A 271 -7.06 -10.87 5.19
N ASP A 272 -6.70 -12.15 5.12
CA ASP A 272 -6.32 -12.94 6.30
C ASP A 272 -4.99 -12.48 6.91
N ILE A 273 -4.09 -11.91 6.09
CA ILE A 273 -2.78 -11.42 6.55
C ILE A 273 -2.87 -10.24 7.53
N TYR A 274 -4.03 -9.56 7.60
CA TYR A 274 -4.26 -8.43 8.52
C TYR A 274 -4.71 -8.88 9.91
N GLN A 275 -4.99 -10.17 10.14
CA GLN A 275 -5.67 -10.66 11.33
C GLN A 275 -4.94 -11.84 11.98
N GLY A 276 -5.18 -12.01 13.29
CA GLY A 276 -4.80 -13.19 14.05
C GLY A 276 -3.33 -13.61 13.91
N GLU A 277 -3.11 -14.90 13.87
CA GLU A 277 -1.77 -15.51 13.78
C GLU A 277 -1.04 -15.20 12.48
N HIS A 278 -1.76 -14.97 11.38
CA HIS A 278 -1.15 -14.64 10.08
C HIS A 278 -0.53 -13.23 10.13
N ARG A 279 -1.21 -12.27 10.76
CA ARG A 279 -0.63 -10.94 11.01
C ARG A 279 0.62 -11.04 11.90
N GLU A 280 0.55 -11.79 12.98
CA GLU A 280 1.68 -11.95 13.90
C GLU A 280 2.87 -12.62 13.23
N ARG A 281 2.62 -13.65 12.40
CA ARG A 281 3.67 -14.28 11.61
C ARG A 281 4.28 -13.29 10.61
N SER A 282 3.44 -12.54 9.89
CA SER A 282 3.92 -11.55 8.92
C SER A 282 4.77 -10.48 9.60
N LEU A 283 4.36 -9.99 10.77
CA LEU A 283 5.12 -9.02 11.56
C LEU A 283 6.49 -9.56 12.00
N ARG A 284 6.57 -10.81 12.48
CA ARG A 284 7.86 -11.43 12.85
C ARG A 284 8.82 -11.46 11.65
N GLU A 285 8.32 -11.84 10.47
CA GLU A 285 9.12 -11.91 9.24
C GLU A 285 9.54 -10.53 8.74
N GLN A 286 8.66 -9.53 8.83
CA GLN A 286 8.95 -8.14 8.50
C GLN A 286 10.01 -7.54 9.44
N LEU A 287 9.89 -7.77 10.74
CA LEU A 287 10.87 -7.31 11.72
C LEU A 287 12.23 -7.99 11.54
N ALA A 288 12.26 -9.28 11.18
CA ALA A 288 13.50 -9.97 10.86
C ALA A 288 14.19 -9.37 9.61
N PHE A 289 13.40 -9.05 8.58
CA PHE A 289 13.89 -8.37 7.39
C PHE A 289 14.47 -6.98 7.71
N LEU A 290 13.74 -6.17 8.48
CA LEU A 290 14.19 -4.83 8.89
C LEU A 290 15.50 -4.88 9.68
N ARG A 291 15.61 -5.77 10.65
CA ARG A 291 16.87 -5.96 11.40
C ARG A 291 18.05 -6.27 10.48
N ARG A 292 17.83 -7.13 9.47
CA ARG A 292 18.89 -7.50 8.52
C ARG A 292 19.35 -6.34 7.65
N ILE A 293 18.43 -5.53 7.11
CA ILE A 293 18.78 -4.47 6.15
C ILE A 293 19.14 -3.14 6.81
N LEU A 294 18.75 -2.94 8.07
CA LEU A 294 18.96 -1.70 8.82
C LEU A 294 19.98 -1.87 9.95
N ALA A 295 20.67 -3.02 10.03
CA ALA A 295 21.76 -3.20 10.98
C ALA A 295 22.83 -2.13 10.77
N PRO A 296 23.42 -1.57 11.86
CA PRO A 296 24.60 -0.72 11.73
C PRO A 296 25.72 -1.45 10.97
N SER A 297 26.44 -0.73 10.12
CA SER A 297 27.48 -1.30 9.24
C SER A 297 28.68 -1.93 10.00
N ASP A 298 28.71 -1.83 11.33
CA ASP A 298 29.85 -2.23 12.18
C ASP A 298 29.64 -3.54 12.98
N GLU A 299 28.49 -4.22 12.84
CA GLU A 299 28.37 -5.57 13.42
C GLU A 299 28.80 -6.61 12.39
N PRO A 300 29.91 -7.38 12.64
CA PRO A 300 30.24 -8.51 11.78
C PRO A 300 29.10 -9.52 11.83
N ALA A 301 28.66 -9.96 10.64
CA ALA A 301 27.60 -10.95 10.48
C ALA A 301 27.87 -12.14 11.42
N THR A 302 27.03 -12.36 12.39
CA THR A 302 27.06 -13.56 13.25
C THR A 302 26.82 -14.75 12.32
N PRO A 303 27.74 -15.74 12.21
CA PRO A 303 27.51 -16.89 11.36
C PRO A 303 26.28 -17.64 11.87
N GLU A 304 25.34 -17.91 10.96
CA GLU A 304 24.21 -18.79 11.24
C GLU A 304 24.76 -20.10 11.80
N ALA A 305 24.42 -20.38 13.07
CA ALA A 305 24.70 -21.67 13.68
C ALA A 305 23.91 -22.72 12.88
N GLY A 306 24.61 -23.46 12.03
CA GLY A 306 24.08 -24.61 11.33
C GLY A 306 23.66 -25.68 12.34
N GLN A 307 22.42 -26.09 12.28
CA GLN A 307 21.94 -27.43 12.59
C GLN A 307 20.71 -27.72 11.76
#